data_592f6c6da8d13b170f6a16c1c914b992
#
_entry.id   592f6c6da8d13b170f6a16c1c914b992
#
_cell.length_a   1.000
_cell.length_b   1.000
_cell.length_c   1.000
_cell.angle_alpha   90.00
_cell.angle_beta   90.00
_cell.angle_gamma   90.00
#
_symmetry.space_group_name_H-M   'P 1'
#
loop_
_entity.id
_entity.type
_entity.pdbx_description
1 polymer ?
#
loop_
_entity_poly.entity_id
_entity_poly.type
_entity_poly.pdbx_seq_one_letter_code
_entity_poly.pdbx_strand_id
1 'polypeptide(L)'
;DELEPNEEGLIFYDDVITELEKYNIQPLITICHDELPDYLARKYDGWSSRHVIDCYVRYATTVLERYKGRCKYWLTFNEINAVNGYAQIGTHKQDEQTVYQAKHHMFVASAKVVKIAHEIDPENMVGTMYALSQMYPKTCDPQDIMASYMKRRNNLWFIDIMARGYYPNFTDQFFEERSVKLVKEPGDDEILREGTLDMVTFSYYRSMTISKDTKLTWAMGLLGGDPNPYLESTKWGWPIDPIGLRYTLNELYDRYQKPLFVVENGLGEIDVKEADGTVNDDYRIKYLAQHF
;
A
#
# COMPACT_ATOMS: atom_id res chain seq x y z
N ASP A 1 21.38 16.44 -2.49
CA ASP A 1 21.80 15.04 -2.29
C ASP A 1 21.03 14.43 -1.13
N GLU A 2 21.32 13.18 -0.77
CA GLU A 2 20.60 12.48 0.29
C GLU A 2 20.88 13.00 1.71
N LEU A 3 21.74 13.95 1.88
CA LEU A 3 22.15 14.49 3.19
C LEU A 3 21.48 15.82 3.53
N GLU A 4 21.12 16.61 2.52
CA GLU A 4 20.58 17.95 2.70
C GLU A 4 19.15 18.03 2.17
N PRO A 5 18.19 18.57 2.96
CA PRO A 5 16.81 18.76 2.50
C PRO A 5 16.76 19.72 1.30
N ASN A 6 15.83 19.47 0.39
CA ASN A 6 15.48 20.43 -0.65
C ASN A 6 14.51 21.47 -0.07
N GLU A 7 15.04 22.60 0.35
CA GLU A 7 14.24 23.68 0.99
C GLU A 7 13.18 24.24 0.04
N GLU A 8 13.45 24.34 -1.25
CA GLU A 8 12.47 24.80 -2.24
C GLU A 8 11.26 23.84 -2.31
N GLY A 9 11.51 22.53 -2.26
CA GLY A 9 10.45 21.52 -2.21
C GLY A 9 9.66 21.59 -0.90
N LEU A 10 10.33 21.82 0.23
CA LEU A 10 9.64 21.98 1.52
C LEU A 10 8.75 23.22 1.53
N ILE A 11 9.21 24.35 1.03
CA ILE A 11 8.43 25.61 0.93
C ILE A 11 7.21 25.41 0.03
N PHE A 12 7.33 24.66 -1.08
CA PHE A 12 6.16 24.33 -1.91
C PHE A 12 5.04 23.65 -1.11
N TYR A 13 5.39 22.68 -0.28
CA TYR A 13 4.40 21.99 0.56
C TYR A 13 3.96 22.81 1.78
N ASP A 14 4.76 23.77 2.28
CA ASP A 14 4.28 24.77 3.25
C ASP A 14 3.11 25.57 2.66
N ASP A 15 3.22 25.99 1.40
CA ASP A 15 2.17 26.74 0.71
C ASP A 15 0.92 25.88 0.51
N VAL A 16 1.07 24.62 0.10
CA VAL A 16 -0.07 23.68 -0.05
C VAL A 16 -0.80 23.49 1.29
N ILE A 17 -0.06 23.21 2.37
CA ILE A 17 -0.65 23.00 3.69
C ILE A 17 -1.30 24.29 4.20
N THR A 18 -0.67 25.43 3.99
CA THR A 18 -1.24 26.74 4.36
C THR A 18 -2.55 27.02 3.62
N GLU A 19 -2.65 26.60 2.34
CA GLU A 19 -3.90 26.73 1.60
C GLU A 19 -5.01 25.83 2.16
N LEU A 20 -4.69 24.58 2.50
CA LEU A 20 -5.65 23.65 3.13
C LEU A 20 -6.15 24.15 4.49
N GLU A 21 -5.27 24.73 5.29
CA GLU A 21 -5.62 25.29 6.60
C GLU A 21 -6.68 26.40 6.52
N LYS A 22 -6.67 27.23 5.47
CA LYS A 22 -7.68 28.26 5.25
C LYS A 22 -9.11 27.71 5.14
N TYR A 23 -9.23 26.49 4.64
CA TYR A 23 -10.51 25.79 4.47
C TYR A 23 -10.78 24.76 5.55
N ASN A 24 -9.97 24.73 6.59
CA ASN A 24 -10.03 23.74 7.67
C ASN A 24 -9.99 22.29 7.18
N ILE A 25 -9.14 22.03 6.16
CA ILE A 25 -8.92 20.71 5.57
C ILE A 25 -7.69 20.09 6.20
N GLN A 26 -7.85 18.94 6.85
CA GLN A 26 -6.76 18.15 7.41
C GLN A 26 -6.15 17.27 6.33
N PRO A 27 -4.84 17.41 6.01
CA PRO A 27 -4.20 16.55 5.02
C PRO A 27 -3.91 15.15 5.58
N LEU A 28 -3.95 14.16 4.69
CA LEU A 28 -3.34 12.84 4.86
C LEU A 28 -2.19 12.73 3.85
N ILE A 29 -0.96 12.61 4.31
CA ILE A 29 0.23 12.71 3.47
C ILE A 29 0.90 11.34 3.32
N THR A 30 1.13 10.91 2.08
CA THR A 30 1.95 9.74 1.76
C THR A 30 3.41 10.19 1.57
N ILE A 31 4.30 9.71 2.45
CA ILE A 31 5.72 10.10 2.46
C ILE A 31 6.45 9.60 1.21
N CYS A 32 6.15 8.36 0.78
CA CYS A 32 6.69 7.80 -0.46
C CYS A 32 5.55 7.20 -1.28
N HIS A 33 5.22 7.84 -2.43
CA HIS A 33 4.18 7.38 -3.33
C HIS A 33 4.81 7.00 -4.67
N ASP A 34 5.06 5.70 -4.81
CA ASP A 34 5.59 4.94 -5.95
C ASP A 34 7.08 5.16 -6.26
N GLU A 35 7.56 6.36 -6.55
CA GLU A 35 8.90 6.53 -7.08
C GLU A 35 9.99 6.59 -6.01
N LEU A 36 11.06 5.81 -6.24
CA LEU A 36 12.32 6.00 -5.55
C LEU A 36 13.16 7.03 -6.32
N PRO A 37 13.81 8.01 -5.65
CA PRO A 37 14.73 8.92 -6.32
C PRO A 37 15.81 8.16 -7.13
N ASP A 38 15.94 8.47 -8.43
CA ASP A 38 16.82 7.79 -9.38
C ASP A 38 18.30 7.80 -8.91
N TYR A 39 18.70 8.83 -8.18
CA TYR A 39 20.02 8.89 -7.56
C TYR A 39 20.26 7.72 -6.58
N LEU A 40 19.28 7.38 -5.74
CA LEU A 40 19.39 6.26 -4.80
C LEU A 40 19.38 4.91 -5.54
N ALA A 41 18.58 4.83 -6.61
CA ALA A 41 18.57 3.65 -7.47
C ALA A 41 19.95 3.40 -8.10
N ARG A 42 20.54 4.42 -8.73
CA ARG A 42 21.86 4.30 -9.41
C ARG A 42 23.02 4.10 -8.45
N LYS A 43 23.01 4.80 -7.31
CA LYS A 43 24.14 4.76 -6.37
C LYS A 43 24.14 3.53 -5.48
N TYR A 44 22.97 3.06 -5.07
CA TYR A 44 22.83 2.03 -4.03
C TYR A 44 22.05 0.78 -4.49
N ASP A 45 21.63 0.72 -5.75
CA ASP A 45 20.74 -0.35 -6.25
C ASP A 45 19.36 -0.35 -5.52
N GLY A 46 18.90 0.84 -5.15
CA GLY A 46 17.60 1.08 -4.54
C GLY A 46 17.37 0.36 -3.21
N TRP A 47 16.14 -0.09 -2.97
CA TRP A 47 15.74 -0.80 -1.76
C TRP A 47 16.38 -2.18 -1.59
N SER A 48 17.13 -2.69 -2.58
CA SER A 48 17.98 -3.87 -2.38
C SER A 48 19.10 -3.60 -1.37
N SER A 49 19.51 -2.34 -1.25
CA SER A 49 20.50 -1.88 -0.27
C SER A 49 19.84 -1.44 1.04
N ARG A 50 20.32 -1.98 2.14
CA ARG A 50 19.88 -1.58 3.47
C ARG A 50 20.16 -0.09 3.78
N HIS A 51 21.19 0.52 3.17
CA HIS A 51 21.50 1.94 3.34
C HIS A 51 20.32 2.86 2.96
N VAL A 52 19.45 2.43 2.06
CA VAL A 52 18.27 3.22 1.67
C VAL A 52 17.26 3.38 2.82
N ILE A 53 17.26 2.48 3.81
CA ILE A 53 16.50 2.65 5.05
C ILE A 53 16.87 3.98 5.72
N ASP A 54 18.17 4.24 5.89
CA ASP A 54 18.65 5.45 6.58
C ASP A 54 18.37 6.72 5.76
N CYS A 55 18.46 6.64 4.42
CA CYS A 55 18.09 7.73 3.53
C CYS A 55 16.59 8.07 3.67
N TYR A 56 15.74 7.05 3.65
CA TYR A 56 14.30 7.21 3.79
C TYR A 56 13.90 7.76 5.17
N VAL A 57 14.49 7.22 6.23
CA VAL A 57 14.24 7.68 7.61
C VAL A 57 14.62 9.15 7.77
N ARG A 58 15.76 9.58 7.23
CA ARG A 58 16.18 10.99 7.25
C ARG A 58 15.19 11.89 6.52
N TYR A 59 14.77 11.50 5.34
CA TYR A 59 13.76 12.22 4.56
C TYR A 59 12.44 12.34 5.33
N ALA A 60 11.93 11.22 5.83
CA ALA A 60 10.68 11.18 6.59
C ALA A 60 10.75 12.04 7.87
N THR A 61 11.86 11.98 8.60
CA THR A 61 12.09 12.80 9.80
C THR A 61 12.03 14.28 9.45
N THR A 62 12.71 14.71 8.38
CA THR A 62 12.69 16.11 7.93
C THR A 62 11.26 16.59 7.63
N VAL A 63 10.47 15.77 6.94
CA VAL A 63 9.08 16.09 6.59
C VAL A 63 8.18 16.14 7.83
N LEU A 64 8.32 15.17 8.73
CA LEU A 64 7.54 15.11 9.98
C LEU A 64 7.85 16.30 10.90
N GLU A 65 9.13 16.68 11.03
CA GLU A 65 9.55 17.85 11.83
C GLU A 65 9.06 19.15 11.21
N ARG A 66 9.18 19.31 9.88
CA ARG A 66 8.76 20.53 9.17
C ARG A 66 7.27 20.81 9.36
N TYR A 67 6.43 19.79 9.30
CA TYR A 67 4.97 19.92 9.33
C TYR A 67 4.35 19.51 10.66
N LYS A 68 5.15 19.44 11.73
CA LYS A 68 4.69 19.14 13.08
C LYS A 68 3.53 20.06 13.48
N GLY A 69 2.46 19.45 14.02
CA GLY A 69 1.26 20.15 14.46
C GLY A 69 0.36 20.69 13.35
N ARG A 70 0.79 20.61 12.06
CA ARG A 70 0.01 21.00 10.88
C ARG A 70 -0.62 19.80 10.18
N CYS A 71 0.05 18.66 10.20
CA CYS A 71 -0.39 17.41 9.61
C CYS A 71 -0.41 16.32 10.68
N LYS A 72 -1.55 15.66 10.82
CA LYS A 72 -1.74 14.60 11.82
C LYS A 72 -1.66 13.20 11.20
N TYR A 73 -2.05 13.04 9.94
CA TYR A 73 -2.21 11.73 9.29
C TYR A 73 -1.12 11.50 8.24
N TRP A 74 -0.43 10.37 8.38
CA TRP A 74 0.74 10.03 7.55
C TRP A 74 0.65 8.60 7.04
N LEU A 75 1.07 8.40 5.80
CA LEU A 75 1.26 7.08 5.22
C LEU A 75 2.73 6.92 4.85
N THR A 76 3.37 5.84 5.30
CA THR A 76 4.79 5.62 5.02
C THR A 76 5.04 5.28 3.56
N PHE A 77 4.22 4.40 2.98
CA PHE A 77 4.33 3.99 1.58
C PHE A 77 2.96 3.87 0.93
N ASN A 78 2.93 4.09 -0.39
CA ASN A 78 1.79 3.74 -1.23
C ASN A 78 1.87 2.26 -1.62
N GLU A 79 0.74 1.55 -1.60
CA GLU A 79 0.52 0.18 -2.07
C GLU A 79 1.72 -0.78 -1.87
N ILE A 80 2.34 -0.77 -0.69
CA ILE A 80 3.59 -1.47 -0.38
C ILE A 80 3.58 -2.96 -0.77
N ASN A 81 2.43 -3.62 -0.74
CA ASN A 81 2.28 -5.00 -1.15
C ASN A 81 2.37 -5.17 -2.68
N ALA A 82 2.02 -4.14 -3.45
CA ALA A 82 2.05 -4.12 -4.91
C ALA A 82 3.36 -3.55 -5.48
N VAL A 83 4.19 -2.88 -4.66
CA VAL A 83 5.48 -2.30 -5.08
C VAL A 83 6.34 -3.30 -5.83
N ASN A 84 6.77 -2.91 -7.02
CA ASN A 84 7.52 -3.75 -7.95
C ASN A 84 8.24 -2.87 -8.99
N GLY A 85 9.22 -3.44 -9.69
CA GLY A 85 9.90 -2.76 -10.80
C GLY A 85 10.92 -1.69 -10.39
N TYR A 86 11.64 -1.18 -11.38
CA TYR A 86 12.74 -0.24 -11.18
C TYR A 86 12.28 1.08 -10.56
N ALA A 87 11.18 1.65 -11.02
CA ALA A 87 10.71 2.94 -10.55
C ALA A 87 10.45 2.95 -9.02
N GLN A 88 9.91 1.85 -8.48
CA GLN A 88 9.50 1.76 -7.08
C GLN A 88 10.59 1.16 -6.19
N ILE A 89 11.30 0.11 -6.67
CA ILE A 89 12.34 -0.59 -5.88
C ILE A 89 13.73 -0.04 -6.14
N GLY A 90 13.99 0.51 -7.33
CA GLY A 90 15.27 1.10 -7.69
C GLY A 90 16.33 0.10 -8.13
N THR A 91 15.96 -1.16 -8.45
CA THR A 91 16.86 -2.17 -8.99
C THR A 91 16.30 -2.80 -10.26
N HIS A 92 17.18 -3.16 -11.19
CA HIS A 92 16.81 -3.94 -12.39
C HIS A 92 16.65 -5.44 -12.11
N LYS A 93 17.07 -5.90 -10.94
CA LYS A 93 16.88 -7.28 -10.50
C LYS A 93 15.44 -7.46 -10.01
N GLN A 94 14.66 -8.23 -10.78
CA GLN A 94 13.24 -8.46 -10.51
C GLN A 94 12.97 -9.91 -10.07
N ASP A 95 14.00 -10.62 -9.60
CA ASP A 95 13.82 -11.94 -8.98
C ASP A 95 13.15 -11.82 -7.60
N GLU A 96 12.45 -12.87 -7.19
CA GLU A 96 11.70 -12.86 -5.92
C GLU A 96 12.60 -12.62 -4.70
N GLN A 97 13.82 -13.14 -4.70
CA GLN A 97 14.78 -12.91 -3.62
C GLN A 97 15.05 -11.41 -3.41
N THR A 98 15.36 -10.70 -4.49
CA THR A 98 15.66 -9.25 -4.44
C THR A 98 14.44 -8.44 -4.06
N VAL A 99 13.28 -8.74 -4.65
CA VAL A 99 12.03 -8.01 -4.38
C VAL A 99 11.56 -8.18 -2.93
N TYR A 100 11.58 -9.40 -2.39
CA TYR A 100 11.16 -9.60 -0.99
C TYR A 100 12.19 -9.07 0.02
N GLN A 101 13.48 -9.10 -0.29
CA GLN A 101 14.49 -8.44 0.53
C GLN A 101 14.28 -6.92 0.56
N ALA A 102 14.02 -6.30 -0.58
CA ALA A 102 13.69 -4.87 -0.67
C ALA A 102 12.45 -4.53 0.17
N LYS A 103 11.39 -5.33 0.08
CA LYS A 103 10.18 -5.15 0.89
C LYS A 103 10.47 -5.29 2.39
N HIS A 104 11.35 -6.22 2.80
CA HIS A 104 11.79 -6.29 4.19
C HIS A 104 12.44 -4.98 4.66
N HIS A 105 13.32 -4.40 3.84
CA HIS A 105 13.93 -3.10 4.15
C HIS A 105 12.88 -1.98 4.26
N MET A 106 11.88 -1.99 3.40
CA MET A 106 10.76 -1.02 3.47
C MET A 106 9.92 -1.21 4.75
N PHE A 107 9.66 -2.45 5.21
CA PHE A 107 8.98 -2.68 6.48
C PHE A 107 9.78 -2.13 7.66
N VAL A 108 11.10 -2.38 7.70
CA VAL A 108 11.98 -1.86 8.74
C VAL A 108 12.00 -0.32 8.71
N ALA A 109 12.10 0.27 7.52
CA ALA A 109 12.07 1.72 7.34
C ALA A 109 10.75 2.33 7.84
N SER A 110 9.61 1.73 7.47
CA SER A 110 8.30 2.16 7.95
C SER A 110 8.19 2.10 9.48
N ALA A 111 8.60 1.00 10.08
CA ALA A 111 8.55 0.84 11.54
C ALA A 111 9.42 1.88 12.29
N LYS A 112 10.61 2.19 11.76
CA LYS A 112 11.43 3.29 12.30
C LYS A 112 10.72 4.64 12.21
N VAL A 113 10.08 4.92 11.07
CA VAL A 113 9.35 6.18 10.85
C VAL A 113 8.13 6.30 11.76
N VAL A 114 7.40 5.22 12.03
CA VAL A 114 6.28 5.24 13.01
C VAL A 114 6.77 5.67 14.38
N LYS A 115 7.87 5.11 14.86
CA LYS A 115 8.46 5.49 16.17
C LYS A 115 8.85 6.97 16.19
N ILE A 116 9.59 7.42 15.17
CA ILE A 116 10.03 8.81 15.05
C ILE A 116 8.84 9.76 14.97
N ALA A 117 7.79 9.40 14.23
CA ALA A 117 6.60 10.22 14.13
C ALA A 117 5.94 10.47 15.50
N HIS A 118 5.86 9.44 16.36
CA HIS A 118 5.32 9.57 17.71
C HIS A 118 6.28 10.32 18.66
N GLU A 119 7.60 10.20 18.48
CA GLU A 119 8.59 10.99 19.23
C GLU A 119 8.51 12.48 18.89
N ILE A 120 8.28 12.82 17.60
CA ILE A 120 8.12 14.20 17.14
C ILE A 120 6.80 14.78 17.62
N ASP A 121 5.70 14.05 17.44
CA ASP A 121 4.37 14.44 17.88
C ASP A 121 3.52 13.20 18.23
N PRO A 122 3.18 12.99 19.51
CA PRO A 122 2.36 11.86 19.95
C PRO A 122 0.95 11.80 19.36
N GLU A 123 0.44 12.91 18.78
CA GLU A 123 -0.86 12.94 18.12
C GLU A 123 -0.81 12.44 16.67
N ASN A 124 0.37 12.18 16.13
CA ASN A 124 0.51 11.62 14.79
C ASN A 124 -0.15 10.23 14.68
N MET A 125 -0.88 10.04 13.60
CA MET A 125 -1.51 8.77 13.22
C MET A 125 -0.85 8.26 11.96
N VAL A 126 -0.10 7.16 12.05
CA VAL A 126 0.70 6.64 10.96
C VAL A 126 0.12 5.33 10.42
N GLY A 127 -0.11 5.28 9.13
CA GLY A 127 -0.52 4.10 8.38
C GLY A 127 0.45 3.77 7.25
N THR A 128 0.10 2.76 6.50
CA THR A 128 0.72 2.40 5.22
C THR A 128 -0.38 1.91 4.30
N MET A 129 -0.37 2.35 3.06
CA MET A 129 -1.40 1.98 2.11
C MET A 129 -1.12 0.60 1.49
N TYR A 130 -2.18 -0.18 1.37
CA TYR A 130 -2.18 -1.50 0.74
C TYR A 130 -3.13 -1.53 -0.44
N ALA A 131 -2.69 -2.13 -1.55
CA ALA A 131 -3.57 -2.45 -2.66
C ALA A 131 -4.41 -3.68 -2.30
N LEU A 132 -5.71 -3.53 -2.17
CA LEU A 132 -6.60 -4.64 -1.84
C LEU A 132 -7.72 -4.82 -2.88
N SER A 133 -7.91 -6.07 -3.25
CA SER A 133 -9.09 -6.55 -4.00
C SER A 133 -9.68 -7.71 -3.22
N GLN A 134 -11.00 -7.71 -3.05
CA GLN A 134 -11.64 -8.89 -2.49
C GLN A 134 -11.52 -10.05 -3.47
N MET A 135 -11.03 -11.19 -2.97
CA MET A 135 -10.82 -12.41 -3.75
C MET A 135 -11.83 -13.46 -3.33
N TYR A 136 -12.87 -13.66 -4.16
CA TYR A 136 -13.87 -14.70 -3.92
C TYR A 136 -13.45 -16.05 -4.52
N PRO A 137 -13.86 -17.18 -3.94
CA PRO A 137 -13.77 -18.44 -4.67
C PRO A 137 -14.71 -18.39 -5.88
N LYS A 138 -14.26 -18.91 -7.03
CA LYS A 138 -15.06 -18.91 -8.26
C LYS A 138 -16.29 -19.81 -8.16
N THR A 139 -16.14 -20.92 -7.40
CA THR A 139 -17.23 -21.86 -7.10
C THR A 139 -17.16 -22.31 -5.64
N CYS A 140 -18.13 -23.11 -5.20
CA CYS A 140 -18.09 -23.76 -3.89
C CYS A 140 -17.23 -25.07 -3.89
N ASP A 141 -16.50 -25.38 -4.96
CA ASP A 141 -15.50 -26.47 -4.93
C ASP A 141 -14.46 -26.18 -3.83
N PRO A 142 -14.21 -27.11 -2.90
CA PRO A 142 -13.20 -26.93 -1.87
C PRO A 142 -11.82 -26.49 -2.36
N GLN A 143 -11.45 -26.90 -3.58
CA GLN A 143 -10.17 -26.49 -4.19
C GLN A 143 -10.17 -25.01 -4.61
N ASP A 144 -11.30 -24.47 -5.10
CA ASP A 144 -11.45 -23.06 -5.42
C ASP A 144 -11.47 -22.21 -4.14
N ILE A 145 -12.16 -22.69 -3.09
CA ILE A 145 -12.18 -22.05 -1.78
C ILE A 145 -10.76 -21.96 -1.21
N MET A 146 -10.00 -23.06 -1.28
CA MET A 146 -8.62 -23.07 -0.81
C MET A 146 -7.71 -22.15 -1.63
N ALA A 147 -7.85 -22.12 -2.96
CA ALA A 147 -7.09 -21.25 -3.84
C ALA A 147 -7.35 -19.76 -3.51
N SER A 148 -8.62 -19.38 -3.32
CA SER A 148 -9.00 -18.03 -2.90
C SER A 148 -8.43 -17.68 -1.52
N TYR A 149 -8.55 -18.58 -0.53
CA TYR A 149 -7.99 -18.40 0.81
C TYR A 149 -6.47 -18.17 0.77
N MET A 150 -5.73 -18.98 0.02
CA MET A 150 -4.28 -18.85 -0.11
C MET A 150 -3.89 -17.54 -0.79
N LYS A 151 -4.62 -17.14 -1.84
CA LYS A 151 -4.39 -15.85 -2.51
C LYS A 151 -4.58 -14.67 -1.55
N ARG A 152 -5.66 -14.64 -0.77
CA ARG A 152 -5.91 -13.61 0.24
C ARG A 152 -4.84 -13.61 1.32
N ARG A 153 -4.49 -14.77 1.85
CA ARG A 153 -3.42 -14.91 2.85
C ARG A 153 -2.09 -14.34 2.36
N ASN A 154 -1.76 -14.57 1.08
CA ASN A 154 -0.56 -14.04 0.45
C ASN A 154 -0.58 -12.52 0.24
N ASN A 155 -1.73 -11.87 0.34
CA ASN A 155 -1.83 -10.41 0.35
C ASN A 155 -1.81 -9.85 1.78
N LEU A 156 -2.48 -10.52 2.71
CA LEU A 156 -2.67 -9.99 4.06
C LEU A 156 -1.41 -10.04 4.93
N TRP A 157 -0.42 -10.91 4.65
CA TRP A 157 0.78 -11.00 5.50
C TRP A 157 1.61 -9.71 5.51
N PHE A 158 1.51 -8.86 4.48
CA PHE A 158 2.12 -7.53 4.49
C PHE A 158 1.52 -6.66 5.60
N ILE A 159 0.19 -6.69 5.73
CA ILE A 159 -0.51 -5.98 6.79
C ILE A 159 -0.18 -6.60 8.16
N ASP A 160 -0.12 -7.93 8.23
CA ASP A 160 0.22 -8.64 9.48
C ASP A 160 1.55 -8.14 10.05
N ILE A 161 2.59 -8.03 9.21
CA ILE A 161 3.91 -7.54 9.65
C ILE A 161 3.81 -6.13 10.20
N MET A 162 3.19 -5.23 9.46
CA MET A 162 3.23 -3.81 9.79
C MET A 162 2.21 -3.43 10.87
N ALA A 163 1.06 -4.11 10.94
CA ALA A 163 0.04 -3.84 11.95
C ALA A 163 0.24 -4.62 13.26
N ARG A 164 0.96 -5.77 13.23
CA ARG A 164 1.21 -6.64 14.38
C ARG A 164 2.67 -6.68 14.83
N GLY A 165 3.60 -6.26 13.96
CA GLY A 165 5.03 -6.17 14.25
C GLY A 165 5.81 -7.48 14.13
N TYR A 166 5.30 -8.50 13.41
CA TYR A 166 6.01 -9.75 13.21
C TYR A 166 5.59 -10.48 11.94
N TYR A 167 6.48 -11.29 11.41
CA TYR A 167 6.20 -12.20 10.29
C TYR A 167 5.28 -13.34 10.77
N PRO A 168 4.11 -13.56 10.15
CA PRO A 168 3.28 -14.74 10.48
C PRO A 168 4.00 -16.05 10.23
N ASN A 169 3.79 -17.07 11.04
CA ASN A 169 4.50 -18.36 10.95
C ASN A 169 4.45 -19.02 9.55
N PHE A 170 3.38 -18.79 8.80
CA PHE A 170 3.27 -19.35 7.45
C PHE A 170 4.19 -18.69 6.42
N THR A 171 4.78 -17.54 6.73
CA THR A 171 5.71 -16.87 5.80
C THR A 171 7.00 -17.63 5.63
N ASP A 172 7.40 -18.46 6.58
CA ASP A 172 8.57 -19.34 6.45
C ASP A 172 8.36 -20.32 5.29
N GLN A 173 7.21 -21.02 5.26
CA GLN A 173 6.85 -21.90 4.16
C GLN A 173 6.68 -21.12 2.83
N PHE A 174 6.06 -19.92 2.89
CA PHE A 174 5.88 -19.07 1.72
C PHE A 174 7.21 -18.69 1.06
N PHE A 175 8.23 -18.38 1.83
CA PHE A 175 9.57 -18.06 1.33
C PHE A 175 10.34 -19.30 0.90
N GLU A 176 10.22 -20.42 1.62
CA GLU A 176 10.84 -21.69 1.25
C GLU A 176 10.36 -22.18 -0.11
N GLU A 177 9.05 -22.18 -0.37
CA GLU A 177 8.43 -22.56 -1.65
C GLU A 177 8.94 -21.71 -2.83
N ARG A 178 9.43 -20.48 -2.57
CA ARG A 178 9.98 -19.54 -3.56
C ARG A 178 11.49 -19.49 -3.60
N SER A 179 12.13 -20.31 -2.80
CA SER A 179 13.60 -20.28 -2.62
C SER A 179 14.12 -18.90 -2.20
N VAL A 180 13.30 -18.13 -1.48
CA VAL A 180 13.67 -16.83 -0.92
C VAL A 180 14.23 -17.01 0.48
N LYS A 181 15.40 -16.41 0.72
CA LYS A 181 16.03 -16.38 2.03
C LYS A 181 16.23 -14.94 2.49
N LEU A 182 15.31 -14.45 3.31
CA LEU A 182 15.41 -13.10 3.86
C LEU A 182 16.62 -12.98 4.79
N VAL A 183 17.40 -11.95 4.57
CA VAL A 183 18.48 -11.54 5.47
C VAL A 183 17.90 -10.48 6.41
N LYS A 184 17.80 -10.84 7.69
CA LYS A 184 17.43 -9.93 8.77
C LYS A 184 18.67 -9.60 9.57
N GLU A 185 18.84 -8.35 9.95
CA GLU A 185 19.87 -7.94 10.88
C GLU A 185 19.39 -8.03 12.34
N PRO A 186 20.31 -8.16 13.30
CA PRO A 186 19.96 -8.11 14.72
C PRO A 186 19.20 -6.82 15.04
N GLY A 187 18.05 -6.95 15.70
CA GLY A 187 17.19 -5.83 16.06
C GLY A 187 16.03 -5.55 15.05
N ASP A 188 16.03 -6.13 13.85
CA ASP A 188 14.94 -5.89 12.89
C ASP A 188 13.58 -6.33 13.44
N ASP A 189 13.50 -7.50 14.06
CA ASP A 189 12.24 -8.01 14.63
C ASP A 189 11.77 -7.15 15.83
N GLU A 190 12.68 -6.50 16.56
CA GLU A 190 12.34 -5.54 17.62
C GLU A 190 11.82 -4.23 17.04
N ILE A 191 12.50 -3.71 16.01
CA ILE A 191 12.06 -2.50 15.30
C ILE A 191 10.64 -2.68 14.75
N LEU A 192 10.36 -3.82 14.09
CA LEU A 192 9.03 -4.13 13.57
C LEU A 192 7.98 -4.16 14.69
N ARG A 193 8.30 -4.78 15.81
CA ARG A 193 7.39 -4.94 16.95
C ARG A 193 7.05 -3.61 17.62
N GLU A 194 8.02 -2.71 17.72
CA GLU A 194 7.88 -1.41 18.35
C GLU A 194 7.27 -0.34 17.44
N GLY A 195 7.42 -0.49 16.12
CA GLY A 195 6.95 0.47 15.11
C GLY A 195 5.69 0.00 14.36
N THR A 196 4.70 -0.55 15.09
CA THR A 196 3.43 -0.96 14.47
C THR A 196 2.57 0.22 14.08
N LEU A 197 1.86 0.11 12.96
CA LEU A 197 0.95 1.12 12.44
C LEU A 197 -0.21 1.42 13.39
N ASP A 198 -0.67 2.68 13.43
CA ASP A 198 -1.85 3.12 14.20
C ASP A 198 -3.16 2.76 13.52
N MET A 199 -3.19 2.79 12.20
CA MET A 199 -4.36 2.53 11.36
C MET A 199 -4.00 1.64 10.18
N VAL A 200 -4.98 0.89 9.67
CA VAL A 200 -4.86 0.11 8.43
C VAL A 200 -5.52 0.88 7.31
N THR A 201 -4.74 1.25 6.31
CA THR A 201 -5.20 2.06 5.18
C THR A 201 -5.01 1.31 3.88
N PHE A 202 -5.95 1.45 2.95
CA PHE A 202 -5.91 0.67 1.72
C PHE A 202 -6.65 1.34 0.56
N SER A 203 -6.30 0.95 -0.65
CA SER A 203 -7.07 1.20 -1.86
C SER A 203 -8.03 0.05 -2.12
N TYR A 204 -9.25 0.38 -2.55
CA TYR A 204 -10.25 -0.58 -3.02
C TYR A 204 -10.92 -0.08 -4.28
N TYR A 205 -10.78 -0.83 -5.36
CA TYR A 205 -11.40 -0.49 -6.64
C TYR A 205 -12.39 -1.55 -7.12
N ARG A 206 -12.08 -2.82 -6.85
CA ARG A 206 -12.82 -3.97 -7.42
C ARG A 206 -12.58 -5.24 -6.63
N SER A 207 -13.38 -6.26 -6.91
CA SER A 207 -13.15 -7.64 -6.49
C SER A 207 -12.85 -8.55 -7.68
N MET A 208 -12.32 -9.73 -7.40
CA MET A 208 -12.01 -10.75 -8.40
C MET A 208 -12.44 -12.12 -7.89
N THR A 209 -12.46 -13.13 -8.77
CA THR A 209 -12.63 -14.52 -8.38
C THR A 209 -11.37 -15.34 -8.62
N ILE A 210 -11.15 -16.35 -7.79
CA ILE A 210 -10.02 -17.26 -7.87
C ILE A 210 -10.54 -18.71 -7.91
N SER A 211 -10.03 -19.49 -8.82
CA SER A 211 -10.21 -20.93 -8.87
C SER A 211 -8.85 -21.66 -8.85
N LYS A 212 -8.87 -22.96 -8.66
CA LYS A 212 -7.67 -23.82 -8.79
C LYS A 212 -6.98 -23.70 -10.16
N ASP A 213 -7.76 -23.35 -11.20
CA ASP A 213 -7.31 -23.23 -12.57
C ASP A 213 -6.94 -21.78 -12.97
N THR A 214 -7.15 -20.81 -12.09
CA THR A 214 -6.82 -19.40 -12.35
C THR A 214 -5.32 -19.24 -12.50
N LYS A 215 -4.88 -18.86 -13.70
CA LYS A 215 -3.47 -18.62 -13.99
C LYS A 215 -3.10 -17.19 -13.58
N LEU A 216 -2.37 -17.09 -12.48
CA LEU A 216 -1.83 -15.82 -12.02
C LEU A 216 -0.44 -15.63 -12.64
N THR A 217 -0.27 -14.60 -13.42
CA THR A 217 1.04 -14.19 -13.91
C THR A 217 1.68 -13.19 -12.93
N TRP A 218 3.00 -13.11 -12.91
CA TRP A 218 3.72 -12.10 -12.15
C TRP A 218 3.25 -10.68 -12.48
N ALA A 219 2.98 -10.40 -13.77
CA ALA A 219 2.47 -9.10 -14.22
C ALA A 219 1.06 -8.77 -13.69
N MET A 220 0.24 -9.77 -13.36
CA MET A 220 -1.08 -9.55 -12.73
C MET A 220 -0.95 -9.24 -11.23
N GLY A 221 0.22 -9.47 -10.66
CA GLY A 221 0.54 -9.16 -9.29
C GLY A 221 -0.43 -9.75 -8.26
N LEU A 222 -0.50 -9.08 -7.14
CA LEU A 222 -1.38 -9.46 -6.02
C LEU A 222 -2.87 -9.27 -6.32
N LEU A 223 -3.22 -8.42 -7.28
CA LEU A 223 -4.60 -8.05 -7.62
C LEU A 223 -5.22 -8.86 -8.77
N GLY A 224 -4.47 -9.80 -9.35
CA GLY A 224 -4.94 -10.62 -10.45
C GLY A 224 -5.96 -11.69 -10.02
N GLY A 225 -6.87 -12.00 -10.94
CA GLY A 225 -7.92 -13.01 -10.79
C GLY A 225 -8.83 -13.02 -12.02
N ASP A 226 -9.91 -13.80 -11.99
CA ASP A 226 -10.95 -13.82 -13.00
C ASP A 226 -12.07 -12.83 -12.66
N PRO A 227 -12.77 -12.24 -13.65
CA PRO A 227 -13.97 -11.45 -13.38
C PRO A 227 -15.04 -12.26 -12.66
N ASN A 228 -15.77 -11.63 -11.74
CA ASN A 228 -16.90 -12.25 -11.07
C ASN A 228 -18.14 -12.27 -12.00
N PRO A 229 -18.69 -13.46 -12.35
CA PRO A 229 -19.78 -13.56 -13.29
C PRO A 229 -21.12 -12.97 -12.79
N TYR A 230 -21.22 -12.64 -11.50
CA TYR A 230 -22.42 -12.07 -10.89
C TYR A 230 -22.39 -10.55 -10.77
N LEU A 231 -21.28 -9.91 -11.21
CA LEU A 231 -21.11 -8.46 -11.11
C LEU A 231 -21.10 -7.80 -12.49
N GLU A 232 -21.71 -6.62 -12.56
CA GLU A 232 -21.50 -5.72 -13.68
C GLU A 232 -20.04 -5.26 -13.72
N SER A 233 -19.52 -5.06 -14.93
CA SER A 233 -18.17 -4.54 -15.13
C SER A 233 -18.22 -3.28 -15.98
N THR A 234 -17.27 -2.38 -15.72
CA THR A 234 -17.02 -1.21 -16.56
C THR A 234 -16.51 -1.62 -17.95
N LYS A 235 -16.41 -0.67 -18.89
CA LYS A 235 -15.81 -0.91 -20.20
C LYS A 235 -14.32 -1.30 -20.13
N TRP A 236 -13.63 -0.98 -19.02
CA TRP A 236 -12.28 -1.47 -18.75
C TRP A 236 -12.25 -2.89 -18.19
N GLY A 237 -13.43 -3.51 -17.98
CA GLY A 237 -13.55 -4.84 -17.40
C GLY A 237 -13.35 -4.86 -15.87
N TRP A 238 -13.56 -3.75 -15.18
CA TRP A 238 -13.49 -3.70 -13.74
C TRP A 238 -14.84 -4.04 -13.12
N PRO A 239 -14.96 -5.12 -12.34
CA PRO A 239 -16.19 -5.43 -11.62
C PRO A 239 -16.54 -4.34 -10.61
N ILE A 240 -17.83 -4.00 -10.51
CA ILE A 240 -18.37 -3.04 -9.55
C ILE A 240 -18.91 -3.83 -8.35
N ASP A 241 -18.26 -3.69 -7.19
CA ASP A 241 -18.58 -4.50 -6.02
C ASP A 241 -18.53 -3.73 -4.68
N PRO A 242 -19.61 -3.02 -4.34
CA PRO A 242 -19.70 -2.35 -3.05
C PRO A 242 -19.79 -3.32 -1.86
N ILE A 243 -20.34 -4.53 -2.07
CA ILE A 243 -20.38 -5.56 -1.03
C ILE A 243 -18.97 -6.08 -0.71
N GLY A 244 -18.11 -6.17 -1.73
CA GLY A 244 -16.71 -6.53 -1.56
C GLY A 244 -15.94 -5.54 -0.70
N LEU A 245 -16.21 -4.23 -0.83
CA LEU A 245 -15.66 -3.23 0.07
C LEU A 245 -16.10 -3.47 1.52
N ARG A 246 -17.39 -3.66 1.74
CA ARG A 246 -17.94 -3.96 3.07
C ARG A 246 -17.36 -5.24 3.66
N TYR A 247 -17.18 -6.29 2.84
CA TYR A 247 -16.53 -7.53 3.25
C TYR A 247 -15.09 -7.27 3.69
N THR A 248 -14.32 -6.55 2.87
CA THR A 248 -12.91 -6.20 3.16
C THR A 248 -12.79 -5.42 4.46
N LEU A 249 -13.65 -4.43 4.69
CA LEU A 249 -13.66 -3.64 5.93
C LEU A 249 -13.91 -4.52 7.16
N ASN A 250 -14.92 -5.39 7.12
CA ASN A 250 -15.21 -6.30 8.25
C ASN A 250 -14.03 -7.25 8.49
N GLU A 251 -13.48 -7.87 7.44
CA GLU A 251 -12.34 -8.79 7.57
C GLU A 251 -11.12 -8.11 8.19
N LEU A 252 -10.77 -6.90 7.73
CA LEU A 252 -9.64 -6.16 8.27
C LEU A 252 -9.87 -5.73 9.72
N TYR A 253 -11.08 -5.28 10.05
CA TYR A 253 -11.39 -4.89 11.42
C TYR A 253 -11.34 -6.09 12.37
N ASP A 254 -11.97 -7.21 12.00
CA ASP A 254 -11.93 -8.45 12.80
C ASP A 254 -10.49 -8.95 13.02
N ARG A 255 -9.62 -8.76 12.01
CA ARG A 255 -8.24 -9.23 12.04
C ARG A 255 -7.31 -8.33 12.86
N TYR A 256 -7.45 -7.02 12.77
CA TYR A 256 -6.48 -6.06 13.33
C TYR A 256 -7.03 -5.19 14.45
N GLN A 257 -8.33 -4.95 14.50
CA GLN A 257 -9.01 -4.08 15.49
C GLN A 257 -8.36 -2.70 15.63
N LYS A 258 -7.91 -2.17 14.50
CA LYS A 258 -7.37 -0.82 14.35
C LYS A 258 -8.32 0.04 13.53
N PRO A 259 -8.24 1.38 13.63
CA PRO A 259 -8.94 2.25 12.70
C PRO A 259 -8.65 1.87 11.25
N LEU A 260 -9.68 1.86 10.41
CA LEU A 260 -9.57 1.58 8.98
C LEU A 260 -9.80 2.85 8.19
N PHE A 261 -9.04 3.04 7.11
CA PHE A 261 -9.23 4.16 6.21
C PHE A 261 -9.08 3.70 4.74
N VAL A 262 -10.16 3.83 3.99
CA VAL A 262 -10.11 3.66 2.53
C VAL A 262 -9.58 4.97 1.95
N VAL A 263 -8.33 4.96 1.51
CA VAL A 263 -7.64 6.18 1.04
C VAL A 263 -7.74 6.36 -0.47
N GLU A 264 -8.04 5.29 -1.19
CA GLU A 264 -8.36 5.34 -2.62
C GLU A 264 -9.57 4.47 -2.93
N ASN A 265 -10.51 5.04 -3.68
CA ASN A 265 -11.66 4.34 -4.23
C ASN A 265 -12.09 5.01 -5.55
N GLY A 266 -12.50 4.21 -6.52
CA GLY A 266 -12.88 4.70 -7.83
C GLY A 266 -13.04 3.58 -8.85
N LEU A 267 -13.31 3.94 -10.10
CA LEU A 267 -13.40 2.97 -11.18
C LEU A 267 -12.69 3.47 -12.46
N GLY A 268 -12.15 2.52 -13.21
CA GLY A 268 -11.69 2.75 -14.57
C GLY A 268 -12.85 2.62 -15.56
N GLU A 269 -13.09 3.66 -16.34
CA GLU A 269 -14.13 3.70 -17.38
C GLU A 269 -13.66 4.57 -18.55
N ILE A 270 -14.29 4.45 -19.70
CA ILE A 270 -14.02 5.28 -20.88
C ILE A 270 -14.93 6.51 -20.81
N ASP A 271 -14.32 7.66 -20.50
CA ASP A 271 -15.02 8.94 -20.49
C ASP A 271 -15.27 9.45 -21.92
N VAL A 272 -16.43 10.10 -22.11
CA VAL A 272 -16.76 10.79 -23.36
C VAL A 272 -16.81 12.27 -23.06
N LYS A 273 -15.92 13.04 -23.73
CA LYS A 273 -15.95 14.49 -23.65
C LYS A 273 -17.00 15.02 -24.60
N GLU A 274 -17.97 15.75 -24.07
CA GLU A 274 -19.04 16.41 -24.82
C GLU A 274 -18.53 17.62 -25.65
N ALA A 275 -19.36 18.10 -26.55
CA ALA A 275 -18.99 19.22 -27.42
C ALA A 275 -18.68 20.53 -26.64
N ASP A 276 -19.29 20.72 -25.50
CA ASP A 276 -19.07 21.85 -24.58
C ASP A 276 -17.88 21.66 -23.64
N GLY A 277 -17.19 20.50 -23.72
CA GLY A 277 -16.03 20.17 -22.93
C GLY A 277 -16.34 19.48 -21.59
N THR A 278 -17.61 19.25 -21.28
CA THR A 278 -18.04 18.52 -20.08
C THR A 278 -17.88 17.01 -20.25
N VAL A 279 -17.94 16.27 -19.14
CA VAL A 279 -18.01 14.81 -19.09
C VAL A 279 -19.22 14.43 -18.25
N ASN A 280 -20.19 13.72 -18.82
CA ASN A 280 -21.35 13.19 -18.11
C ASN A 280 -20.98 11.84 -17.51
N ASP A 281 -20.57 11.82 -16.25
CA ASP A 281 -20.06 10.63 -15.55
C ASP A 281 -21.02 10.09 -14.47
N ASP A 282 -22.31 10.05 -14.77
CA ASP A 282 -23.36 9.50 -13.89
C ASP A 282 -23.03 8.08 -13.40
N TYR A 283 -22.32 7.29 -14.21
CA TYR A 283 -21.81 5.98 -13.83
C TYR A 283 -20.82 6.06 -12.67
N ARG A 284 -19.97 7.10 -12.61
CA ARG A 284 -19.02 7.30 -11.50
C ARG A 284 -19.72 7.77 -10.24
N ILE A 285 -20.71 8.67 -10.39
CA ILE A 285 -21.58 9.10 -9.29
C ILE A 285 -22.32 7.90 -8.69
N LYS A 286 -22.90 7.03 -9.54
CA LYS A 286 -23.58 5.81 -9.09
C LYS A 286 -22.61 4.86 -8.35
N TYR A 287 -21.40 4.67 -8.89
CA TYR A 287 -20.38 3.85 -8.25
C TYR A 287 -20.05 4.37 -6.85
N LEU A 288 -19.71 5.65 -6.72
CA LEU A 288 -19.34 6.27 -5.43
C LEU A 288 -20.50 6.20 -4.43
N ALA A 289 -21.74 6.52 -4.87
CA ALA A 289 -22.91 6.45 -4.00
C ALA A 289 -23.23 5.03 -3.49
N GLN A 290 -22.77 3.98 -4.18
CA GLN A 290 -22.94 2.60 -3.73
C GLN A 290 -21.84 2.17 -2.75
N HIS A 291 -20.66 2.82 -2.80
CA HIS A 291 -19.50 2.48 -1.94
C HIS A 291 -19.45 3.31 -0.66
N PHE A 292 -20.12 4.44 -0.61
CA PHE A 292 -20.27 5.29 0.59
C PHE A 292 -21.59 5.01 1.32
#